data_7947e926a510e49b3b20d292bccd273c
#
_entry.id   7947e926a510e49b3b20d292bccd273c
#
_cell.length_a   1.000
_cell.length_b   1.000
_cell.length_c   1.000
_cell.angle_alpha   90.00
_cell.angle_beta   90.00
_cell.angle_gamma   90.00
#
_symmetry.space_group_name_H-M   'P 1'
#
loop_
_entity.id
_entity.type
_entity.pdbx_description
1 polymer ?
#
loop_
_entity_poly.entity_id
_entity_poly.type
_entity_poly.pdbx_seq_one_letter_code
_entity_poly.pdbx_strand_id
1 'polypeptide(L)'
;MNRKRNVKQFVLTNGQEIICDVIEWAEENFSEIVVRNCMEIVWVHEKDTRIYMFKPWKHYQESSEDLIVVNSEHIVSTAAPTEGLAHQYDVAVKDMNEAGEFRKIDFSEERQRRFERLAEYINDLTNRDMNPKDSDASNIIPFPPLIH
;
A
#
# COMPACT_ATOMS: atom_id res chain seq x y z
N MET A 1 13.79 21.67 -19.85
CA MET A 1 14.76 21.70 -18.74
C MET A 1 14.70 20.39 -18.00
N ASN A 2 15.77 19.60 -18.03
CA ASN A 2 15.86 18.40 -17.21
C ASN A 2 16.00 18.84 -15.74
N ARG A 3 14.92 18.85 -14.99
CA ARG A 3 14.97 19.06 -13.54
C ARG A 3 15.71 17.85 -12.96
N LYS A 4 16.84 18.07 -12.34
CA LYS A 4 17.59 17.01 -11.67
C LYS A 4 16.66 16.37 -10.66
N ARG A 5 16.38 15.07 -10.80
CA ARG A 5 15.51 14.34 -9.89
C ARG A 5 16.08 14.40 -8.48
N ASN A 6 15.23 14.63 -7.52
CA ASN A 6 15.56 14.70 -6.09
C ASN A 6 15.00 13.48 -5.37
N VAL A 7 15.63 12.34 -5.57
CA VAL A 7 15.20 11.10 -4.95
C VAL A 7 15.63 11.09 -3.49
N LYS A 8 14.69 10.81 -2.60
CA LYS A 8 14.88 10.71 -1.15
C LYS A 8 14.28 9.42 -0.61
N GLN A 9 14.90 8.94 0.44
CA GLN A 9 14.46 7.79 1.23
C GLN A 9 13.98 8.30 2.58
N PHE A 10 12.78 7.90 2.99
CA PHE A 10 12.17 8.29 4.25
C PHE A 10 11.83 7.07 5.08
N VAL A 11 12.03 7.17 6.39
CA VAL A 11 11.44 6.26 7.37
C VAL A 11 10.29 6.99 8.05
N LEU A 12 9.12 6.38 8.04
CA LEU A 12 7.91 6.96 8.61
C LEU A 12 7.70 6.50 10.06
N THR A 13 6.88 7.24 10.81
CA THR A 13 6.57 6.94 12.22
C THR A 13 5.93 5.56 12.43
N ASN A 14 5.28 5.00 11.41
CA ASN A 14 4.71 3.65 11.44
C ASN A 14 5.72 2.54 11.10
N GLY A 15 7.01 2.90 10.89
CA GLY A 15 8.08 1.98 10.54
C GLY A 15 8.17 1.65 9.04
N GLN A 16 7.29 2.17 8.20
CA GLN A 16 7.43 2.01 6.76
C GLN A 16 8.64 2.79 6.25
N GLU A 17 9.31 2.21 5.27
CA GLU A 17 10.42 2.83 4.56
C GLU A 17 9.99 3.08 3.13
N ILE A 18 10.03 4.35 2.70
CA ILE A 18 9.62 4.75 1.37
C ILE A 18 10.74 5.45 0.62
N ILE A 19 10.72 5.34 -0.70
CA ILE A 19 11.62 6.06 -1.61
C ILE A 19 10.77 6.78 -2.65
N CYS A 20 11.07 8.02 -2.92
CA CYS A 20 10.28 8.85 -3.82
C CYS A 20 11.09 9.97 -4.45
N ASP A 21 10.55 10.56 -5.51
CA ASP A 21 11.06 11.78 -6.13
C ASP A 21 10.38 12.99 -5.49
N VAL A 22 11.15 13.79 -4.78
CA VAL A 22 10.65 14.99 -4.08
C VAL A 22 10.52 16.13 -5.08
N ILE A 23 9.29 16.59 -5.27
CA ILE A 23 8.97 17.70 -6.18
C ILE A 23 9.10 19.03 -5.47
N GLU A 24 8.56 19.10 -4.26
CA GLU A 24 8.58 20.30 -3.44
C GLU A 24 8.67 19.93 -1.97
N TRP A 25 9.54 20.61 -1.27
CA TRP A 25 9.67 20.54 0.17
C TRP A 25 9.98 21.93 0.70
N ALA A 26 8.99 22.57 1.24
CA ALA A 26 9.12 23.90 1.85
C ALA A 26 9.51 23.72 3.33
N GLU A 27 10.80 23.82 3.61
CA GLU A 27 11.36 23.60 4.95
C GLU A 27 10.92 24.64 5.99
N GLU A 28 10.52 25.85 5.55
CA GLU A 28 10.38 26.98 6.46
C GLU A 28 8.99 27.17 7.08
N ASN A 29 7.92 26.65 6.50
CA ASN A 29 6.55 26.91 7.01
C ASN A 29 5.50 25.82 6.72
N PHE A 30 5.84 24.74 6.04
CA PHE A 30 4.86 23.72 5.67
C PHE A 30 5.32 22.33 6.11
N SER A 31 4.44 21.69 6.86
CA SER A 31 4.57 20.27 7.20
C SER A 31 4.33 19.31 6.02
N GLU A 32 4.25 19.86 4.80
CA GLU A 32 3.87 19.11 3.62
C GLU A 32 5.04 18.96 2.64
N ILE A 33 5.21 17.73 2.15
CA ILE A 33 6.17 17.38 1.12
C ILE A 33 5.39 16.84 -0.06
N VAL A 34 5.59 17.41 -1.24
CA VAL A 34 5.01 16.92 -2.48
C VAL A 34 5.97 15.94 -3.14
N VAL A 35 5.53 14.73 -3.34
CA VAL A 35 6.33 13.65 -3.92
C VAL A 35 5.59 12.96 -5.06
N ARG A 36 6.33 12.24 -5.90
CA ARG A 36 5.80 11.34 -6.92
C ARG A 36 6.63 10.07 -7.00
N ASN A 37 6.18 9.11 -7.77
CA ASN A 37 6.85 7.80 -7.91
C ASN A 37 7.15 7.15 -6.56
N CYS A 38 6.22 7.27 -5.60
CA CYS A 38 6.46 6.82 -4.25
C CYS A 38 6.32 5.30 -4.13
N MET A 39 7.42 4.65 -3.72
CA MET A 39 7.52 3.22 -3.54
C MET A 39 7.82 2.90 -2.09
N GLU A 40 7.19 1.86 -1.55
CA GLU A 40 7.57 1.27 -0.27
C GLU A 40 8.69 0.25 -0.50
N ILE A 41 9.70 0.30 0.36
CA ILE A 41 10.79 -0.68 0.40
C ILE A 41 10.38 -1.75 1.40
N VAL A 42 10.15 -2.97 0.91
CA VAL A 42 9.75 -4.11 1.73
C VAL A 42 10.89 -5.10 1.81
N TRP A 43 11.29 -5.46 3.03
CA TRP A 43 12.29 -6.47 3.26
C TRP A 43 11.67 -7.85 3.33
N VAL A 44 12.22 -8.76 2.55
CA VAL A 44 11.81 -10.16 2.51
C VAL A 44 12.98 -11.01 2.99
N HIS A 45 12.71 -11.89 3.95
CA HIS A 45 13.67 -12.88 4.40
C HIS A 45 13.37 -14.20 3.70
N GLU A 46 14.31 -14.69 2.92
CA GLU A 46 14.21 -15.98 2.28
C GLU A 46 15.43 -16.84 2.69
N LYS A 47 15.19 -17.85 3.53
CA LYS A 47 16.21 -18.68 4.15
C LYS A 47 17.25 -17.82 4.88
N ASP A 48 18.51 -17.83 4.43
CA ASP A 48 19.61 -17.05 5.01
C ASP A 48 19.87 -15.72 4.28
N THR A 49 19.01 -15.37 3.30
CA THR A 49 19.16 -14.18 2.47
C THR A 49 18.11 -13.14 2.81
N ARG A 50 18.54 -11.90 2.97
CA ARG A 50 17.67 -10.76 3.11
C ARG A 50 17.67 -9.97 1.80
N ILE A 51 16.54 -9.91 1.15
CA ILE A 51 16.32 -9.14 -0.08
C ILE A 51 15.28 -8.04 0.18
N TYR A 52 15.34 -6.98 -0.58
CA TYR A 52 14.32 -5.95 -0.55
C TYR A 52 13.59 -5.89 -1.91
N MET A 53 12.33 -5.50 -1.84
CA MET A 53 11.47 -5.32 -3.00
C MET A 53 10.83 -3.95 -2.94
N PHE A 54 10.50 -3.42 -4.11
CA PHE A 54 9.72 -2.20 -4.22
C PHE A 54 8.27 -2.55 -4.53
N LYS A 55 7.35 -1.86 -3.88
CA LYS A 55 5.93 -1.87 -4.24
C LYS A 55 5.39 -0.44 -4.22
N PRO A 56 4.34 -0.13 -5.00
CA PRO A 56 3.69 1.17 -4.92
C PRO A 56 3.23 1.45 -3.49
N TRP A 57 3.56 2.62 -2.97
CA TRP A 57 3.14 2.97 -1.61
C TRP A 57 1.63 3.20 -1.50
N LYS A 58 1.02 3.78 -2.54
CA LYS A 58 -0.43 3.95 -2.65
C LYS A 58 -1.02 2.93 -3.62
N HIS A 59 -2.04 2.21 -3.17
CA HIS A 59 -2.65 1.13 -3.93
C HIS A 59 -3.59 1.57 -5.06
N TYR A 60 -3.96 2.85 -5.10
CA TYR A 60 -5.02 3.35 -6.00
C TYR A 60 -4.54 4.53 -6.85
N GLN A 61 -3.28 4.51 -7.24
CA GLN A 61 -2.75 5.49 -8.17
C GLN A 61 -3.05 5.08 -9.61
N GLU A 62 -3.47 6.03 -10.43
CA GLU A 62 -3.63 5.81 -11.88
C GLU A 62 -2.27 5.82 -12.59
N SER A 63 -1.32 6.56 -12.04
CA SER A 63 0.05 6.68 -12.53
C SER A 63 1.03 6.82 -11.36
N SER A 64 2.25 6.33 -11.54
CA SER A 64 3.33 6.58 -10.58
C SER A 64 3.70 8.06 -10.48
N GLU A 65 3.37 8.84 -11.50
CA GLU A 65 3.64 10.27 -11.56
C GLU A 65 2.60 11.13 -10.82
N ASP A 66 1.52 10.52 -10.32
CA ASP A 66 0.55 11.23 -9.52
C ASP A 66 1.20 11.82 -8.28
N LEU A 67 0.87 13.07 -8.00
CA LEU A 67 1.45 13.78 -6.86
C LEU A 67 0.80 13.31 -5.57
N ILE A 68 1.64 13.02 -4.59
CA ILE A 68 1.23 12.67 -3.23
C ILE A 68 1.74 13.74 -2.29
N VAL A 69 0.92 14.17 -1.37
CA VAL A 69 1.32 15.04 -0.26
C VAL A 69 1.59 14.17 0.97
N VAL A 70 2.80 14.28 1.49
CA VAL A 70 3.24 13.59 2.71
C VAL A 70 3.42 14.61 3.82
N ASN A 71 2.84 14.34 4.99
CA ASN A 71 3.08 15.19 6.15
C ASN A 71 4.46 14.89 6.73
N SER A 72 5.32 15.91 6.77
CA SER A 72 6.70 15.79 7.27
C SER A 72 6.80 15.44 8.76
N GLU A 73 5.74 15.70 9.55
CA GLU A 73 5.70 15.33 10.97
C GLU A 73 5.72 13.81 11.17
N HIS A 74 5.35 13.04 10.14
CA HIS A 74 5.40 11.59 10.17
C HIS A 74 6.71 11.00 9.64
N ILE A 75 7.70 11.84 9.35
CA ILE A 75 9.02 11.40 8.89
C ILE A 75 9.98 11.37 10.07
N VAL A 76 10.48 10.18 10.38
CA VAL A 76 11.47 9.95 11.44
C VAL A 76 12.88 10.26 10.96
N SER A 77 13.18 9.88 9.71
CA SER A 77 14.48 10.13 9.10
C SER A 77 14.39 10.29 7.59
N THR A 78 15.35 11.02 7.04
CA THR A 78 15.52 11.20 5.60
C THR A 78 16.95 10.95 5.20
N ALA A 79 17.16 10.33 4.04
CA ALA A 79 18.49 10.10 3.47
C ALA A 79 18.46 10.24 1.95
N ALA A 80 19.61 10.53 1.38
CA ALA A 80 19.81 10.31 -0.03
C ALA A 80 20.07 8.81 -0.25
N PRO A 81 19.39 8.15 -1.20
CA PRO A 81 19.65 6.75 -1.49
C PRO A 81 21.06 6.57 -2.05
N THR A 82 21.63 5.38 -1.82
CA THR A 82 22.87 5.00 -2.51
C THR A 82 22.62 4.93 -4.01
N GLU A 83 23.68 5.05 -4.81
CA GLU A 83 23.58 4.99 -6.27
C GLU A 83 22.93 3.67 -6.74
N GLY A 84 23.29 2.54 -6.12
CA GLY A 84 22.70 1.24 -6.42
C GLY A 84 21.21 1.16 -6.11
N LEU A 85 20.77 1.70 -4.96
CA LEU A 85 19.38 1.74 -4.58
C LEU A 85 18.56 2.67 -5.50
N ALA A 86 19.12 3.82 -5.84
CA ALA A 86 18.49 4.76 -6.76
C ALA A 86 18.29 4.15 -8.15
N HIS A 87 19.29 3.42 -8.65
CA HIS A 87 19.19 2.73 -9.93
C HIS A 87 18.10 1.65 -9.92
N GLN A 88 18.05 0.82 -8.88
CA GLN A 88 17.03 -0.22 -8.75
C GLN A 88 15.63 0.37 -8.58
N TYR A 89 15.51 1.47 -7.87
CA TYR A 89 14.25 2.22 -7.77
C TYR A 89 13.79 2.73 -9.15
N ASP A 90 14.68 3.29 -9.96
CA ASP A 90 14.34 3.77 -11.30
C ASP A 90 13.86 2.63 -12.21
N VAL A 91 14.51 1.47 -12.13
CA VAL A 91 14.09 0.26 -12.85
C VAL A 91 12.70 -0.18 -12.37
N ALA A 92 12.48 -0.25 -11.06
CA ALA A 92 11.20 -0.68 -10.49
C ALA A 92 10.05 0.25 -10.90
N VAL A 93 10.26 1.57 -10.86
CA VAL A 93 9.24 2.55 -11.32
C VAL A 93 8.91 2.36 -12.80
N LYS A 94 9.93 2.15 -13.63
CA LYS A 94 9.74 1.92 -15.06
C LYS A 94 8.97 0.62 -15.33
N ASP A 95 9.40 -0.47 -14.71
CA ASP A 95 8.79 -1.78 -14.89
C ASP A 95 7.32 -1.79 -14.45
N MET A 96 6.99 -1.15 -13.33
CA MET A 96 5.61 -1.04 -12.84
C MET A 96 4.74 -0.19 -13.76
N ASN A 97 5.27 0.89 -14.31
CA ASN A 97 4.55 1.70 -15.29
C ASN A 97 4.28 0.93 -16.59
N GLU A 98 5.26 0.17 -17.08
CA GLU A 98 5.15 -0.64 -18.30
C GLU A 98 4.21 -1.84 -18.09
N ALA A 99 4.26 -2.49 -16.95
CA ALA A 99 3.36 -3.59 -16.61
C ALA A 99 1.91 -3.12 -16.37
N GLY A 100 1.69 -1.82 -16.20
CA GLY A 100 0.38 -1.26 -15.90
C GLY A 100 -0.09 -1.55 -14.47
N GLU A 101 0.82 -1.84 -13.57
CA GLU A 101 0.49 -2.11 -12.16
C GLU A 101 -0.09 -0.90 -11.43
N PHE A 102 0.16 0.30 -11.93
CA PHE A 102 -0.55 1.52 -11.53
C PHE A 102 -1.88 1.70 -12.28
N ARG A 103 -2.07 0.99 -13.40
CA ARG A 103 -3.33 1.01 -14.12
C ARG A 103 -4.29 0.05 -13.45
N LYS A 104 -5.35 0.64 -12.90
CA LYS A 104 -6.62 -0.03 -12.62
C LYS A 104 -6.46 -1.55 -12.42
N ILE A 105 -6.26 -1.97 -11.21
CA ILE A 105 -6.90 -3.20 -10.81
C ILE A 105 -8.36 -2.98 -11.21
N ASP A 106 -8.84 -3.72 -12.19
CA ASP A 106 -10.24 -3.63 -12.58
C ASP A 106 -11.07 -4.15 -11.41
N PHE A 107 -11.39 -3.22 -10.50
CA PHE A 107 -12.18 -3.52 -9.30
C PHE A 107 -13.56 -4.05 -9.63
N SER A 108 -14.00 -3.95 -10.89
CA SER A 108 -15.31 -4.47 -11.29
C SER A 108 -15.35 -5.98 -11.17
N GLU A 109 -14.36 -6.70 -11.69
CA GLU A 109 -14.30 -8.16 -11.60
C GLU A 109 -14.03 -8.64 -10.17
N GLU A 110 -13.10 -8.02 -9.46
CA GLU A 110 -12.80 -8.43 -8.09
C GLU A 110 -13.94 -8.07 -7.13
N ARG A 111 -14.59 -6.91 -7.34
CA ARG A 111 -15.79 -6.53 -6.60
C ARG A 111 -16.93 -7.51 -6.88
N GLN A 112 -17.10 -7.91 -8.14
CA GLN A 112 -18.10 -8.89 -8.54
C GLN A 112 -17.86 -10.25 -7.89
N ARG A 113 -16.63 -10.75 -7.92
CA ARG A 113 -16.25 -12.02 -7.24
C ARG A 113 -16.40 -11.94 -5.73
N ARG A 114 -16.18 -10.78 -5.11
CA ARG A 114 -16.45 -10.59 -3.67
C ARG A 114 -17.95 -10.58 -3.38
N PHE A 115 -18.72 -9.93 -4.24
CA PHE A 115 -20.18 -9.91 -4.13
C PHE A 115 -20.79 -11.30 -4.30
N GLU A 116 -20.32 -12.06 -5.28
CA GLU A 116 -20.76 -13.44 -5.51
C GLU A 116 -20.45 -14.34 -4.31
N ARG A 117 -19.22 -14.27 -3.78
CA ARG A 117 -18.85 -15.02 -2.55
C ARG A 117 -19.67 -14.61 -1.33
N LEU A 118 -19.97 -13.33 -1.18
CA LEU A 118 -20.80 -12.85 -0.08
C LEU A 118 -22.25 -13.32 -0.24
N ALA A 119 -22.79 -13.28 -1.46
CA ALA A 119 -24.13 -13.77 -1.77
C ALA A 119 -24.25 -15.28 -1.53
N GLU A 120 -23.25 -16.08 -1.92
CA GLU A 120 -23.20 -17.51 -1.62
C GLU A 120 -23.17 -17.76 -0.12
N TYR A 121 -22.35 -17.03 0.63
CA TYR A 121 -22.25 -17.13 2.07
C TYR A 121 -23.58 -16.80 2.78
N ILE A 122 -24.24 -15.71 2.37
CA ILE A 122 -25.55 -15.32 2.92
C ILE A 122 -26.60 -16.38 2.60
N ASN A 123 -26.60 -16.91 1.37
CA ASN A 123 -27.54 -17.94 0.95
C ASN A 123 -27.33 -19.25 1.75
N ASP A 124 -26.08 -19.61 2.02
CA ASP A 124 -25.75 -20.79 2.84
C ASP A 124 -26.17 -20.62 4.30
N LEU A 125 -26.03 -19.43 4.87
CA LEU A 125 -26.55 -19.10 6.21
C LEU A 125 -28.06 -19.16 6.25
N THR A 126 -28.76 -18.61 5.26
CA THR A 126 -30.24 -18.61 5.21
C THR A 126 -30.79 -20.02 5.06
N ASN A 127 -30.10 -20.86 4.29
CA ASN A 127 -30.53 -22.27 4.12
C ASN A 127 -30.25 -23.14 5.36
N ARG A 128 -29.27 -22.78 6.20
CA ARG A 128 -29.02 -23.44 7.48
C ARG A 128 -30.08 -23.13 8.51
N ASP A 129 -30.56 -21.89 8.56
CA ASP A 129 -31.62 -21.47 9.50
C ASP A 129 -33.01 -22.06 9.16
N MET A 130 -33.21 -22.55 7.94
CA MET A 130 -34.44 -23.16 7.51
C MET A 130 -34.54 -24.67 7.84
N ASN A 131 -33.51 -25.27 8.44
CA ASN A 131 -33.52 -26.67 8.83
C ASN A 131 -33.64 -26.80 10.37
N PRO A 132 -34.86 -26.98 10.94
CA PRO A 132 -35.08 -26.87 12.39
C PRO A 132 -34.63 -28.09 13.18
N LYS A 133 -33.74 -28.92 12.66
CA LYS A 133 -33.34 -30.19 13.31
C LYS A 133 -32.01 -30.15 14.06
N ASP A 134 -31.23 -29.07 13.96
CA ASP A 134 -30.01 -28.94 14.74
C ASP A 134 -29.98 -27.59 15.49
N SER A 135 -30.86 -27.48 16.48
CA SER A 135 -30.80 -26.37 17.44
C SER A 135 -29.83 -26.71 18.57
N ASP A 136 -28.55 -26.72 18.27
CA ASP A 136 -27.50 -26.54 19.28
C ASP A 136 -27.16 -25.06 19.38
N ALA A 137 -27.82 -24.42 20.34
CA ALA A 137 -27.71 -22.99 20.64
C ALA A 137 -26.38 -22.63 21.36
N SER A 138 -25.22 -22.99 20.80
CA SER A 138 -23.93 -22.74 21.46
C SER A 138 -22.91 -21.98 20.65
N ASN A 139 -23.28 -21.40 19.51
CA ASN A 139 -22.34 -20.59 18.71
C ASN A 139 -22.70 -19.09 18.63
N ILE A 140 -22.98 -18.49 19.78
CA ILE A 140 -22.91 -17.05 19.91
C ILE A 140 -21.44 -16.72 20.17
N ILE A 141 -20.73 -16.23 19.16
CA ILE A 141 -19.39 -15.66 19.33
C ILE A 141 -19.60 -14.29 19.99
N PRO A 142 -19.24 -14.12 21.29
CA PRO A 142 -19.34 -12.80 21.91
C PRO A 142 -18.35 -11.85 21.25
N PHE A 143 -18.81 -10.69 20.80
CA PHE A 143 -17.94 -9.61 20.39
C PHE A 143 -17.09 -9.19 21.59
N PRO A 144 -15.77 -9.02 21.42
CA PRO A 144 -14.95 -8.45 22.47
C PRO A 144 -15.43 -7.04 22.79
N PRO A 145 -15.46 -6.63 24.08
CA PRO A 145 -15.89 -5.31 24.45
C PRO A 145 -14.97 -4.27 23.84
N LEU A 146 -15.56 -3.22 23.26
CA LEU A 146 -14.83 -2.04 22.80
C LEU A 146 -14.12 -1.43 24.02
N ILE A 147 -12.80 -1.44 23.99
CA ILE A 147 -11.98 -0.73 24.97
C ILE A 147 -12.01 0.76 24.58
N HIS A 148 -12.59 1.58 25.46
CA HIS A 148 -12.56 3.03 25.36
C HIS A 148 -11.23 3.55 25.91
#